data_60c59070bd8a9eddca8366c0273d1376
#
_entry.id   60c59070bd8a9eddca8366c0273d1376
#
_cell.length_a   1.000
_cell.length_b   1.000
_cell.length_c   1.000
_cell.angle_alpha   90.00
_cell.angle_beta   90.00
_cell.angle_gamma   90.00
#
_symmetry.space_group_name_H-M   'P 1'
#
loop_
_entity.id
_entity.type
_entity.pdbx_description
1 polymer ?
#
loop_
_entity_poly.entity_id
_entity_poly.type
_entity_poly.pdbx_seq_one_letter_code
_entity_poly.pdbx_strand_id
1 'polypeptide(L)'
;MQYFVYIGRDSKTIELLSRLSIGVFYAAPNCSKAVKVLEKIREKYDAALFFEQVNISKDIADIQYMRKKYPGLYMVLVIDSLSKEEASEYLKAGIKQYDKI
;
A
#
# COMPACT_ATOMS: atom_id res chain seq x y z
N MET A 1 -12.12 -1.00 -14.01
CA MET A 1 -12.26 -0.06 -12.88
C MET A 1 -11.03 -0.10 -12.01
N GLN A 2 -10.56 1.05 -11.55
CA GLN A 2 -9.38 1.15 -10.71
C GLN A 2 -9.76 1.03 -9.24
N TYR A 3 -8.98 0.26 -8.50
CA TYR A 3 -9.17 0.09 -7.06
C TYR A 3 -7.94 0.59 -6.33
N PHE A 4 -8.15 1.28 -5.20
CA PHE A 4 -7.09 1.80 -4.35
C PHE A 4 -7.31 1.26 -2.94
N VAL A 5 -6.30 0.58 -2.40
CA VAL A 5 -6.38 0.00 -1.06
C VAL A 5 -5.24 0.58 -0.21
N TYR A 6 -5.61 1.35 0.81
CA TYR A 6 -4.64 1.91 1.75
C TYR A 6 -4.52 0.98 2.96
N ILE A 7 -3.30 0.60 3.29
CA ILE A 7 -3.01 -0.27 4.44
C ILE A 7 -2.32 0.58 5.50
N GLY A 8 -3.09 1.02 6.48
CA GLY A 8 -2.60 1.90 7.53
C GLY A 8 -3.73 2.52 8.32
N ARG A 9 -3.38 3.39 9.26
CA ARG A 9 -4.32 3.98 10.21
C ARG A 9 -4.34 5.51 10.22
N ASP A 10 -3.50 6.16 9.43
CA ASP A 10 -3.45 7.62 9.43
C ASP A 10 -4.68 8.22 8.77
N SER A 11 -5.52 8.86 9.60
CA SER A 11 -6.80 9.41 9.15
C SER A 11 -6.66 10.51 8.10
N LYS A 12 -5.59 11.33 8.18
CA LYS A 12 -5.36 12.38 7.19
C LYS A 12 -5.01 11.78 5.83
N THR A 13 -4.19 10.76 5.82
CA THR A 13 -3.83 10.05 4.58
C THR A 13 -5.06 9.38 3.98
N ILE A 14 -5.88 8.74 4.81
CA ILE A 14 -7.13 8.10 4.36
C ILE A 14 -8.03 9.15 3.68
N GLU A 15 -8.21 10.29 4.32
CA GLU A 15 -9.05 11.35 3.77
C GLU A 15 -8.52 11.86 2.44
N LEU A 16 -7.22 12.15 2.37
CA LEU A 16 -6.60 12.66 1.15
C LEU A 16 -6.67 11.65 0.01
N LEU A 17 -6.31 10.41 0.26
CA LEU A 17 -6.35 9.37 -0.77
C LEU A 17 -7.77 9.12 -1.26
N SER A 18 -8.75 9.15 -0.37
CA SER A 18 -10.14 8.95 -0.77
C SER A 18 -10.64 10.05 -1.72
N ARG A 19 -10.15 11.28 -1.53
CA ARG A 19 -10.49 12.40 -2.41
C ARG A 19 -9.76 12.37 -3.76
N LEU A 20 -8.50 11.90 -3.74
CA LEU A 20 -7.66 11.90 -4.93
C LEU A 20 -7.87 10.68 -5.82
N SER A 21 -8.44 9.63 -5.28
CA SER A 21 -8.61 8.37 -6.00
C SER A 21 -9.70 8.48 -7.07
N ILE A 22 -9.35 8.11 -8.29
CA ILE A 22 -10.31 8.01 -9.40
C ILE A 22 -10.71 6.55 -9.50
N GLY A 23 -11.78 6.18 -8.81
CA GLY A 23 -12.23 4.79 -8.76
C GLY A 23 -12.72 4.44 -7.36
N VAL A 24 -12.57 3.19 -6.99
CA VAL A 24 -13.03 2.69 -5.69
C VAL A 24 -11.87 2.70 -4.69
N PHE A 25 -12.09 3.32 -3.55
CA PHE A 25 -11.10 3.42 -2.47
C PHE A 25 -11.52 2.60 -1.26
N TYR A 26 -10.57 1.82 -0.73
CA TYR A 26 -10.74 1.08 0.53
C TYR A 26 -9.61 1.40 1.48
N ALA A 27 -9.90 1.49 2.77
CA ALA A 27 -8.90 1.62 3.82
C ALA A 27 -8.94 0.39 4.71
N ALA A 28 -7.77 -0.18 4.96
CA ALA A 28 -7.63 -1.34 5.84
C ALA A 28 -6.56 -1.04 6.89
N PRO A 29 -6.79 -1.34 8.18
CA PRO A 29 -5.83 -1.01 9.22
C PRO A 29 -4.56 -1.87 9.20
N ASN A 30 -4.60 -3.02 8.54
CA ASN A 30 -3.47 -3.96 8.47
C ASN A 30 -3.61 -4.88 7.27
N CYS A 31 -2.57 -5.68 7.01
CA CYS A 31 -2.55 -6.59 5.87
C CYS A 31 -3.65 -7.64 5.91
N SER A 32 -3.96 -8.15 7.10
CA SER A 32 -5.02 -9.15 7.25
C SER A 32 -6.37 -8.62 6.74
N LYS A 33 -6.71 -7.38 7.09
CA LYS A 33 -7.94 -6.74 6.61
C LYS A 33 -7.86 -6.41 5.12
N ALA A 34 -6.69 -5.99 4.65
CA ALA A 34 -6.47 -5.70 3.23
C ALA A 34 -6.69 -6.95 2.35
N VAL A 35 -6.23 -8.10 2.82
CA VAL A 35 -6.47 -9.37 2.12
C VAL A 35 -7.97 -9.65 1.98
N LYS A 36 -8.74 -9.42 3.04
CA LYS A 36 -10.19 -9.59 2.99
C LYS A 36 -10.84 -8.67 1.95
N VAL A 37 -10.37 -7.45 1.85
CA VAL A 37 -10.85 -6.49 0.84
C VAL A 37 -10.49 -7.00 -0.57
N LEU A 38 -9.25 -7.38 -0.78
CA LEU A 38 -8.77 -7.82 -2.10
C LEU A 38 -9.49 -9.09 -2.58
N GLU A 39 -9.82 -10.00 -1.67
CA GLU A 39 -10.55 -11.22 -2.04
C GLU A 39 -11.97 -10.93 -2.50
N LYS A 40 -12.52 -9.77 -2.18
CA LYS A 40 -13.85 -9.34 -2.66
C LYS A 40 -13.79 -8.63 -4.00
N ILE A 41 -12.60 -8.20 -4.43
CA ILE A 41 -12.40 -7.51 -5.70
C ILE A 41 -12.20 -8.54 -6.81
N ARG A 42 -13.03 -8.49 -7.83
CA ARG A 42 -12.98 -9.42 -8.95
C ARG A 42 -11.72 -9.27 -9.78
N GLU A 43 -11.39 -8.02 -10.12
CA GLU A 43 -10.17 -7.68 -10.86
C GLU A 43 -9.11 -7.16 -9.90
N LYS A 44 -8.65 -8.05 -8.98
CA LYS A 44 -7.72 -7.63 -7.92
C LYS A 44 -6.39 -7.07 -8.44
N TYR A 45 -5.96 -7.49 -9.63
CA TYR A 45 -4.73 -6.99 -10.23
C TYR A 45 -4.86 -5.58 -10.83
N ASP A 46 -6.07 -5.02 -10.85
CA ASP A 46 -6.28 -3.61 -11.15
C ASP A 46 -6.16 -2.74 -9.91
N ALA A 47 -5.86 -3.34 -8.75
CA ALA A 47 -5.71 -2.61 -7.49
C ALA A 47 -4.29 -2.09 -7.32
N ALA A 48 -4.18 -0.91 -6.72
CA ALA A 48 -2.92 -0.36 -6.24
C ALA A 48 -2.95 -0.37 -4.72
N LEU A 49 -1.89 -0.86 -4.10
CA LEU A 49 -1.76 -0.91 -2.64
C LEU A 49 -0.91 0.25 -2.17
N PHE A 50 -1.40 0.99 -1.18
CA PHE A 50 -0.69 2.11 -0.56
C PHE A 50 -0.38 1.74 0.88
N PHE A 51 0.89 1.68 1.23
CA PHE A 51 1.34 1.30 2.57
C PHE A 51 1.71 2.53 3.38
N GLU A 52 1.22 2.60 4.61
CA GLU A 52 1.66 3.60 5.58
C GLU A 52 3.09 3.29 6.02
N GLN A 53 3.95 4.31 6.03
CA GLN A 53 5.31 4.17 6.56
C GLN A 53 5.23 4.22 8.10
N VAL A 54 5.51 3.09 8.76
CA VAL A 54 5.51 2.99 10.23
C VAL A 54 6.92 2.77 10.76
N ASN A 55 7.50 1.62 10.47
CA ASN A 55 8.92 1.36 10.68
C ASN A 55 9.37 0.33 9.65
N ILE A 56 10.65 0.40 9.32
CA ILE A 56 11.16 -0.34 8.17
C ILE A 56 11.02 -1.86 8.32
N SER A 57 11.27 -2.41 9.50
CA SER A 57 11.18 -3.86 9.71
C SER A 57 9.77 -4.37 9.50
N LYS A 58 8.79 -3.68 10.09
CA LYS A 58 7.38 -4.04 9.95
C LYS A 58 6.91 -3.85 8.52
N ASP A 59 7.25 -2.70 7.92
CA ASP A 59 6.81 -2.36 6.58
C ASP A 59 7.34 -3.34 5.54
N ILE A 60 8.62 -3.70 5.62
CA ILE A 60 9.22 -4.68 4.71
C ILE A 60 8.53 -6.03 4.83
N ALA A 61 8.26 -6.48 6.05
CA ALA A 61 7.55 -7.75 6.27
C ALA A 61 6.16 -7.74 5.64
N ASP A 62 5.41 -6.64 5.82
CA ASP A 62 4.07 -6.47 5.26
C ASP A 62 4.11 -6.45 3.73
N ILE A 63 5.04 -5.69 3.16
CA ILE A 63 5.19 -5.57 1.70
C ILE A 63 5.54 -6.92 1.08
N GLN A 64 6.49 -7.65 1.68
CA GLN A 64 6.89 -8.97 1.20
C GLN A 64 5.74 -9.97 1.28
N TYR A 65 4.97 -9.91 2.36
CA TYR A 65 3.80 -10.75 2.52
C TYR A 65 2.79 -10.51 1.40
N MET A 66 2.47 -9.25 1.12
CA MET A 66 1.50 -8.90 0.08
C MET A 66 2.03 -9.23 -1.32
N ARG A 67 3.32 -9.00 -1.55
CA ARG A 67 3.96 -9.35 -2.83
C ARG A 67 3.93 -10.84 -3.11
N LYS A 68 4.17 -11.64 -2.08
CA LYS A 68 4.15 -13.11 -2.21
C LYS A 68 2.73 -13.61 -2.48
N LYS A 69 1.75 -13.03 -1.81
CA LYS A 69 0.36 -13.43 -1.93
C LYS A 69 -0.26 -12.97 -3.26
N TYR A 70 0.08 -11.76 -3.69
CA TYR A 70 -0.47 -11.15 -4.91
C TYR A 70 0.67 -10.60 -5.77
N PRO A 71 1.44 -11.48 -6.43
CA PRO A 71 2.54 -11.02 -7.28
C PRO A 71 1.99 -10.19 -8.45
N GLY A 72 2.63 -9.05 -8.70
CA GLY A 72 2.22 -8.16 -9.77
C GLY A 72 1.33 -7.00 -9.37
N LEU A 73 0.83 -6.95 -8.14
CA LEU A 73 0.10 -5.77 -7.67
C LEU A 73 1.04 -4.58 -7.56
N TYR A 74 0.54 -3.42 -7.97
CA TYR A 74 1.29 -2.17 -7.86
C TYR A 74 1.31 -1.72 -6.41
N MET A 75 2.50 -1.47 -5.86
CA MET A 75 2.66 -1.11 -4.45
C MET A 75 3.35 0.23 -4.31
N VAL A 76 2.74 1.11 -3.53
CA VAL A 76 3.18 2.48 -3.26
C VAL A 76 3.41 2.63 -1.76
N LEU A 77 4.51 3.28 -1.37
CA LEU A 77 4.75 3.64 0.02
C LEU A 77 4.44 5.12 0.22
N VAL A 78 3.55 5.43 1.17
CA VAL A 78 3.24 6.80 1.57
C VAL A 78 4.24 7.20 2.64
N ILE A 79 5.05 8.22 2.37
CA ILE A 79 6.21 8.57 3.21
C ILE A 79 6.10 9.95 3.84
N ASP A 80 6.74 10.10 5.02
CA ASP A 80 7.07 11.38 5.60
C ASP A 80 8.50 11.77 5.23
N SER A 81 9.44 10.87 5.50
CA SER A 81 10.84 11.05 5.15
C SER A 81 11.45 9.69 4.82
N LEU A 82 12.51 9.71 4.01
CA LEU A 82 13.10 8.46 3.53
C LEU A 82 14.59 8.67 3.27
N SER A 83 15.44 7.84 3.88
CA SER A 83 16.86 7.82 3.57
C SER A 83 17.12 6.99 2.31
N LYS A 84 18.29 7.13 1.72
CA LYS A 84 18.67 6.34 0.54
C LYS A 84 18.72 4.84 0.85
N GLU A 85 19.20 4.48 2.03
CA GLU A 85 19.32 3.09 2.49
C GLU A 85 17.94 2.47 2.64
N GLU A 86 17.01 3.20 3.27
CA GLU A 86 15.65 2.73 3.44
C GLU A 86 14.95 2.61 2.08
N ALA A 87 15.14 3.59 1.20
CA ALA A 87 14.56 3.55 -0.14
C ALA A 87 14.98 2.29 -0.89
N SER A 88 16.27 1.94 -0.81
CA SER A 88 16.79 0.72 -1.43
C SER A 88 16.10 -0.53 -0.90
N GLU A 89 15.91 -0.61 0.42
CA GLU A 89 15.26 -1.77 1.03
C GLU A 89 13.78 -1.91 0.64
N TYR A 90 13.06 -0.79 0.61
CA TYR A 90 11.66 -0.80 0.16
C TYR A 90 11.52 -1.22 -1.30
N LEU A 91 12.40 -0.73 -2.17
CA LEU A 91 12.39 -1.12 -3.58
C LEU A 91 12.66 -2.61 -3.75
N LYS A 92 13.61 -3.17 -3.01
CA LYS A 92 13.91 -4.60 -3.05
C LYS A 92 12.73 -5.44 -2.57
N ALA A 93 11.98 -4.93 -1.61
CA ALA A 93 10.80 -5.62 -1.08
C ALA A 93 9.64 -5.64 -2.07
N GLY A 94 9.55 -4.65 -2.96
CA GLY A 94 8.52 -4.62 -3.98
C GLY A 94 7.82 -3.28 -4.20
N ILE A 95 8.18 -2.24 -3.44
CA ILE A 95 7.60 -0.91 -3.64
C ILE A 95 8.02 -0.37 -5.01
N LYS A 96 7.06 0.17 -5.75
CA LYS A 96 7.28 0.72 -7.09
C LYS A 96 7.36 2.25 -7.08
N GLN A 97 6.76 2.89 -6.10
CA GLN A 97 6.65 4.34 -6.06
C GLN A 97 6.55 4.83 -4.62
N TYR A 98 7.07 6.02 -4.36
CA TYR A 98 6.93 6.70 -3.08
C TYR A 98 6.06 7.94 -3.28
N ASP A 99 5.06 8.12 -2.42
CA ASP A 99 4.23 9.31 -2.43
C ASP A 99 4.34 10.03 -1.09
N LYS A 100 4.63 11.31 -1.16
CA LYS A 100 4.64 12.18 0.01
C LYS A 100 3.33 12.98 0.02
N ILE A 101 2.52 12.70 0.99
CA ILE A 101 1.20 13.32 1.10
C ILE A 101 1.15 14.33 2.23
#